data_5da15e81ed55dacf21d09fafabc41ca3
#
_entry.id   5da15e81ed55dacf21d09fafabc41ca3
#
_cell.length_a   1.000
_cell.length_b   1.000
_cell.length_c   1.000
_cell.angle_alpha   90.00
_cell.angle_beta   90.00
_cell.angle_gamma   90.00
#
_symmetry.space_group_name_H-M   'P 1'
#
loop_
_entity.id
_entity.type
_entity.pdbx_description
1 polymer ?
#
loop_
_entity_poly.entity_id
_entity_poly.type
_entity_poly.pdbx_seq_one_letter_code
_entity_poly.pdbx_strand_id
1 'polypeptide(L)'
;MKQGLSQKELAFISKLELREKYFFVRDDIRSNFASDNEMNVYIHRLKKKGRVIKLNKSKYFLVPIKAVGQKWSEYPFILIDEIMNGEDYWIAGKAAAHYWKLIDQIPFEFLVFTPKKYGVMKIFNIRINFKRKRKKNFPKIVERKIRGHKFIIASKKESLQWK
;
A
#
# COMPACT_ATOMS: atom_id res chain seq x y z
N MET A 1 10.12 6.90 -23.31
CA MET A 1 9.74 8.20 -22.74
C MET A 1 8.45 8.08 -21.92
N LYS A 2 8.45 8.59 -20.69
CA LYS A 2 7.20 8.71 -19.93
C LYS A 2 6.37 9.80 -20.58
N GLN A 3 5.24 9.42 -21.16
CA GLN A 3 4.30 10.38 -21.75
C GLN A 3 3.77 11.33 -20.66
N GLY A 4 3.71 12.62 -20.95
CA GLY A 4 3.12 13.62 -20.08
C GLY A 4 1.63 13.34 -19.80
N LEU A 5 1.10 13.97 -18.77
CA LEU A 5 -0.34 13.90 -18.46
C LEU A 5 -1.12 14.85 -19.39
N SER A 6 -2.26 14.38 -19.90
CA SER A 6 -3.23 15.24 -20.57
C SER A 6 -3.94 16.14 -19.54
N GLN A 7 -4.57 17.23 -20.00
CA GLN A 7 -5.34 18.11 -19.11
C GLN A 7 -6.45 17.35 -18.37
N LYS A 8 -7.12 16.40 -19.04
CA LYS A 8 -8.17 15.57 -18.41
C LYS A 8 -7.58 14.66 -17.32
N GLU A 9 -6.42 14.03 -17.57
CA GLU A 9 -5.74 13.21 -16.58
C GLU A 9 -5.26 14.03 -15.39
N LEU A 10 -4.73 15.23 -15.64
CA LEU A 10 -4.33 16.16 -14.59
C LEU A 10 -5.52 16.58 -13.73
N ALA A 11 -6.63 16.96 -14.34
CA ALA A 11 -7.86 17.33 -13.62
C ALA A 11 -8.41 16.16 -12.77
N PHE A 12 -8.39 14.95 -13.30
CA PHE A 12 -8.83 13.76 -12.57
C PHE A 12 -7.96 13.48 -11.34
N ILE A 13 -6.64 13.50 -11.51
CA ILE A 13 -5.70 13.28 -10.41
C ILE A 13 -5.85 14.39 -9.35
N SER A 14 -5.90 15.65 -9.76
CA SER A 14 -6.09 16.80 -8.87
C SER A 14 -7.39 16.71 -8.05
N LYS A 15 -8.47 16.22 -8.67
CA LYS A 15 -9.75 16.00 -7.98
C LYS A 15 -9.65 14.95 -6.87
N LEU A 16 -8.91 13.86 -7.11
CA LEU A 16 -8.66 12.84 -6.09
C LEU A 16 -7.73 13.36 -4.98
N GLU A 17 -6.68 14.09 -5.34
CA GLU A 17 -5.76 14.71 -4.36
C GLU A 17 -6.47 15.73 -3.47
N LEU A 18 -7.35 16.56 -4.03
CA LEU A 18 -8.13 17.55 -3.27
C LEU A 18 -9.04 16.88 -2.23
N ARG A 19 -9.49 15.67 -2.51
CA ARG A 19 -10.29 14.86 -1.59
C ARG A 19 -9.44 13.98 -0.68
N GLU A 20 -8.12 14.08 -0.75
CA GLU A 20 -7.16 13.21 -0.06
C GLU A 20 -7.39 11.71 -0.30
N LYS A 21 -8.00 11.39 -1.46
CA LYS A 21 -8.35 10.03 -1.82
C LYS A 21 -7.22 9.35 -2.60
N TYR A 22 -6.17 8.99 -1.88
CA TYR A 22 -5.00 8.31 -2.45
C TYR A 22 -5.22 6.81 -2.66
N PHE A 23 -6.06 6.19 -1.86
CA PHE A 23 -6.49 4.80 -2.02
C PHE A 23 -7.92 4.77 -2.54
N PHE A 24 -8.18 4.06 -3.63
CA PHE A 24 -9.50 4.02 -4.24
C PHE A 24 -9.80 2.67 -4.88
N VAL A 25 -11.08 2.36 -4.98
CA VAL A 25 -11.64 1.25 -5.76
C VAL A 25 -12.37 1.80 -6.98
N ARG A 26 -12.75 0.93 -7.93
CA ARG A 26 -13.43 1.35 -9.16
C ARG A 26 -14.71 2.12 -8.90
N ASP A 27 -15.49 1.71 -7.92
CA ASP A 27 -16.76 2.36 -7.57
C ASP A 27 -16.57 3.81 -7.11
N ASP A 28 -15.45 4.11 -6.45
CA ASP A 28 -15.13 5.48 -6.02
C ASP A 28 -14.99 6.47 -7.18
N ILE A 29 -14.61 5.98 -8.35
CA ILE A 29 -14.31 6.82 -9.52
C ILE A 29 -15.26 6.60 -10.68
N ARG A 30 -16.15 5.60 -10.59
CA ARG A 30 -17.05 5.19 -11.69
C ARG A 30 -17.87 6.36 -12.27
N SER A 31 -18.34 7.24 -11.41
CA SER A 31 -19.15 8.40 -11.81
C SER A 31 -18.43 9.44 -12.68
N ASN A 32 -17.08 9.34 -12.79
CA ASN A 32 -16.30 10.25 -13.64
C ASN A 32 -16.24 9.79 -15.11
N PHE A 33 -16.83 8.63 -15.45
CA PHE A 33 -16.71 7.99 -16.77
C PHE A 33 -18.10 7.62 -17.31
N ALA A 34 -18.24 7.65 -18.63
CA ALA A 34 -19.48 7.27 -19.31
C ALA A 34 -19.72 5.75 -19.26
N SER A 35 -18.65 4.95 -19.25
CA SER A 35 -18.72 3.48 -19.25
C SER A 35 -17.59 2.85 -18.44
N ASP A 36 -17.78 1.57 -18.09
CA ASP A 36 -16.71 0.78 -17.44
C ASP A 36 -15.50 0.57 -18.35
N ASN A 37 -15.74 0.45 -19.65
CA ASN A 37 -14.67 0.33 -20.63
C ASN A 37 -13.80 1.60 -20.68
N GLU A 38 -14.42 2.77 -20.70
CA GLU A 38 -13.72 4.05 -20.65
C GLU A 38 -12.88 4.14 -19.36
N MET A 39 -13.48 3.84 -18.21
CA MET A 39 -12.77 3.81 -16.93
C MET A 39 -11.57 2.86 -16.93
N ASN A 40 -11.74 1.66 -17.47
CA ASN A 40 -10.66 0.66 -17.56
C ASN A 40 -9.49 1.14 -18.42
N VAL A 41 -9.79 1.71 -19.58
CA VAL A 41 -8.79 2.29 -20.48
C VAL A 41 -8.03 3.42 -19.78
N TYR A 42 -8.75 4.26 -19.04
CA TYR A 42 -8.18 5.39 -18.31
C TYR A 42 -7.24 4.94 -17.20
N ILE A 43 -7.68 4.01 -16.36
CA ILE A 43 -6.84 3.40 -15.30
C ILE A 43 -5.60 2.77 -15.92
N HIS A 44 -5.75 2.03 -17.03
CA HIS A 44 -4.62 1.40 -17.71
C HIS A 44 -3.57 2.42 -18.18
N ARG A 45 -4.01 3.53 -18.78
CA ARG A 45 -3.13 4.63 -19.20
C ARG A 45 -2.39 5.25 -18.01
N LEU A 46 -3.09 5.54 -16.92
CA LEU A 46 -2.48 6.10 -15.71
C LEU A 46 -1.49 5.13 -15.06
N LYS A 47 -1.76 3.82 -15.10
CA LYS A 47 -0.80 2.80 -14.67
C LYS A 47 0.47 2.82 -15.51
N LYS A 48 0.36 2.86 -16.84
CA LYS A 48 1.51 2.98 -17.75
C LYS A 48 2.35 4.22 -17.49
N LYS A 49 1.69 5.33 -17.15
CA LYS A 49 2.34 6.59 -16.79
C LYS A 49 2.90 6.60 -15.36
N GLY A 50 2.71 5.53 -14.59
CA GLY A 50 3.17 5.42 -13.20
C GLY A 50 2.44 6.32 -12.21
N ARG A 51 1.22 6.76 -12.55
CA ARG A 51 0.36 7.60 -11.70
C ARG A 51 -0.66 6.82 -10.90
N VAL A 52 -0.91 5.58 -11.25
CA VAL A 52 -1.76 4.65 -10.53
C VAL A 52 -1.04 3.33 -10.37
N ILE A 53 -1.05 2.80 -9.17
CA ILE A 53 -0.48 1.49 -8.82
C ILE A 53 -1.60 0.58 -8.36
N LYS A 54 -1.68 -0.63 -8.90
CA LYS A 54 -2.63 -1.64 -8.43
C LYS A 54 -2.08 -2.33 -7.19
N LEU A 55 -2.79 -2.23 -6.07
CA LEU A 55 -2.40 -2.82 -4.79
C LEU A 55 -2.88 -4.27 -4.64
N ASN A 56 -4.12 -4.54 -5.03
CA ASN A 56 -4.73 -5.87 -4.98
C ASN A 56 -5.83 -6.00 -6.07
N LYS A 57 -6.69 -7.00 -5.97
CA LYS A 57 -7.72 -7.26 -7.00
C LYS A 57 -8.65 -6.07 -7.26
N SER A 58 -8.97 -5.28 -6.22
CA SER A 58 -9.96 -4.20 -6.30
C SER A 58 -9.39 -2.81 -6.05
N LYS A 59 -8.27 -2.68 -5.35
CA LYS A 59 -7.76 -1.41 -4.82
C LYS A 59 -6.57 -0.88 -5.62
N TYR A 60 -6.56 0.43 -5.76
CA TYR A 60 -5.50 1.20 -6.43
C TYR A 60 -4.95 2.28 -5.51
N PHE A 61 -3.71 2.64 -5.75
CA PHE A 61 -3.02 3.76 -5.10
C PHE A 61 -2.72 4.84 -6.13
N LEU A 62 -3.10 6.08 -5.80
CA LEU A 62 -2.81 7.25 -6.59
C LEU A 62 -1.42 7.81 -6.21
N VAL A 63 -0.53 7.91 -7.19
CA VAL A 63 0.71 8.65 -7.04
C VAL A 63 0.42 10.13 -7.27
N PRO A 64 0.49 10.98 -6.23
CA PRO A 64 0.10 12.38 -6.35
C PRO A 64 0.99 13.17 -7.32
N ILE A 65 0.46 14.26 -7.89
CA ILE A 65 1.20 15.12 -8.82
C ILE A 65 2.40 15.73 -8.13
N LYS A 66 2.27 16.10 -6.86
CA LYS A 66 3.34 16.64 -6.01
C LYS A 66 4.52 15.66 -5.79
N ALA A 67 4.37 14.41 -6.17
CA ALA A 67 5.46 13.43 -6.10
C ALA A 67 6.46 13.67 -7.21
N VAL A 68 7.47 14.48 -6.94
CA VAL A 68 8.55 14.79 -7.87
C VAL A 68 9.29 13.51 -8.24
N GLY A 69 9.42 13.25 -9.55
CA GLY A 69 10.05 12.03 -10.05
C GLY A 69 9.32 10.74 -9.71
N GLN A 70 8.05 10.82 -9.29
CA GLN A 70 7.24 9.67 -8.85
C GLN A 70 7.83 8.92 -7.63
N LYS A 71 8.59 9.62 -6.79
CA LYS A 71 9.27 9.06 -5.61
C LYS A 71 8.50 9.28 -4.31
N TRP A 72 7.23 9.64 -4.37
CA TRP A 72 6.42 9.77 -3.18
C TRP A 72 6.00 8.37 -2.70
N SER A 73 6.28 8.05 -1.46
CA SER A 73 5.85 6.81 -0.83
C SER A 73 4.95 7.13 0.37
N GLU A 74 3.85 6.42 0.46
CA GLU A 74 3.07 6.37 1.70
C GLU A 74 3.86 5.60 2.76
N TYR A 75 3.52 5.76 4.02
CA TYR A 75 4.14 5.02 5.10
C TYR A 75 3.98 3.51 4.87
N PRO A 76 5.04 2.70 4.92
CA PRO A 76 4.99 1.29 4.53
C PRO A 76 3.91 0.47 5.23
N PHE A 77 3.63 0.73 6.51
CA PHE A 77 2.60 0.02 7.26
C PHE A 77 1.18 0.34 6.77
N ILE A 78 0.95 1.58 6.32
CA ILE A 78 -0.32 1.98 5.70
C ILE A 78 -0.51 1.26 4.36
N LEU A 79 0.54 1.21 3.52
CA LEU A 79 0.49 0.47 2.25
C LEU A 79 0.20 -1.01 2.46
N ILE A 80 0.84 -1.64 3.44
CA ILE A 80 0.60 -3.05 3.76
C ILE A 80 -0.85 -3.28 4.18
N ASP A 81 -1.39 -2.45 5.07
CA ASP A 81 -2.77 -2.54 5.51
C ASP A 81 -3.76 -2.40 4.35
N GLU A 82 -3.53 -1.41 3.48
CA GLU A 82 -4.34 -1.19 2.29
C GLU A 82 -4.26 -2.35 1.27
N ILE A 83 -3.09 -2.94 1.07
CA ILE A 83 -2.90 -4.13 0.23
C ILE A 83 -3.71 -5.30 0.78
N MET A 84 -3.76 -5.45 2.10
CA MET A 84 -4.42 -6.55 2.80
C MET A 84 -5.89 -6.26 3.15
N ASN A 85 -6.41 -5.07 2.83
CA ASN A 85 -7.76 -4.63 3.19
C ASN A 85 -8.05 -4.68 4.70
N GLY A 86 -7.04 -4.41 5.52
CA GLY A 86 -7.18 -4.29 6.96
C GLY A 86 -7.31 -5.59 7.75
N GLU A 87 -7.14 -6.75 7.12
CA GLU A 87 -7.41 -8.03 7.80
C GLU A 87 -6.51 -9.20 7.38
N ASP A 88 -6.45 -10.21 8.24
CA ASP A 88 -5.77 -11.49 8.00
C ASP A 88 -4.29 -11.34 7.64
N TYR A 89 -3.59 -10.43 8.30
CA TYR A 89 -2.15 -10.24 8.18
C TYR A 89 -1.53 -9.75 9.48
N TRP A 90 -0.22 -9.79 9.54
CA TRP A 90 0.55 -9.07 10.55
C TRP A 90 1.98 -8.80 10.08
N ILE A 91 2.49 -7.63 10.46
CA ILE A 91 3.84 -7.19 10.15
C ILE A 91 4.81 -7.80 11.15
N ALA A 92 5.90 -8.35 10.66
CA ALA A 92 6.88 -9.12 11.43
C ALA A 92 8.32 -8.69 11.12
N GLY A 93 9.27 -9.46 11.62
CA GLY A 93 10.67 -9.29 11.29
C GLY A 93 11.29 -8.00 11.81
N LYS A 94 12.36 -7.56 11.15
CA LYS A 94 13.08 -6.34 11.52
C LYS A 94 12.20 -5.09 11.49
N ALA A 95 11.17 -5.05 10.65
CA ALA A 95 10.23 -3.94 10.62
C ALA A 95 9.44 -3.81 11.92
N ALA A 96 8.97 -4.94 12.47
CA ALA A 96 8.32 -4.96 13.77
C ALA A 96 9.30 -4.61 14.90
N ALA A 97 10.50 -5.18 14.89
CA ALA A 97 11.53 -4.87 15.89
C ALA A 97 11.90 -3.38 15.89
N HIS A 98 12.09 -2.79 14.74
CA HIS A 98 12.36 -1.35 14.59
C HIS A 98 11.18 -0.48 15.08
N TYR A 99 9.94 -0.86 14.75
CA TYR A 99 8.76 -0.15 15.25
C TYR A 99 8.73 -0.07 16.79
N TRP A 100 9.09 -1.18 17.46
CA TRP A 100 9.15 -1.25 18.92
C TRP A 100 10.45 -0.68 19.52
N LYS A 101 11.32 -0.08 18.70
CA LYS A 101 12.65 0.45 19.11
C LYS A 101 13.52 -0.60 19.77
N LEU A 102 13.45 -1.82 19.29
CA LEU A 102 14.32 -2.93 19.72
C LEU A 102 15.62 -2.98 18.92
N ILE A 103 15.63 -2.38 17.74
CA ILE A 103 16.80 -2.18 16.85
C ILE A 103 16.73 -0.76 16.27
N ASP A 104 17.90 -0.20 15.98
CA ASP A 104 18.03 1.14 15.37
C ASP A 104 18.06 1.07 13.84
N GLN A 105 18.38 -0.09 13.28
CA GLN A 105 18.48 -0.28 11.85
C GLN A 105 17.12 -0.12 11.17
N ILE A 106 17.03 0.84 10.24
CA ILE A 106 15.84 1.06 9.41
C ILE A 106 15.68 -0.14 8.46
N PRO A 107 14.53 -0.84 8.48
CA PRO A 107 14.31 -1.99 7.61
C PRO A 107 14.12 -1.54 6.15
N PHE A 108 14.79 -2.22 5.23
CA PHE A 108 14.58 -2.04 3.79
C PHE A 108 13.59 -3.06 3.20
N GLU A 109 13.25 -4.10 3.97
CA GLU A 109 12.26 -5.12 3.64
C GLU A 109 11.25 -5.27 4.78
N PHE A 110 9.98 -5.39 4.42
CA PHE A 110 8.87 -5.57 5.34
C PHE A 110 8.33 -6.99 5.22
N LEU A 111 8.55 -7.79 6.24
CA LEU A 111 8.02 -9.16 6.33
C LEU A 111 6.56 -9.11 6.78
N VAL A 112 5.68 -9.75 6.02
CA VAL A 112 4.24 -9.82 6.31
C VAL A 112 3.79 -11.28 6.25
N PHE A 113 3.18 -11.75 7.32
CA PHE A 113 2.53 -13.06 7.33
C PHE A 113 1.03 -12.92 7.09
N THR A 114 0.49 -13.80 6.24
CA THR A 114 -0.92 -13.83 5.87
C THR A 114 -1.30 -15.20 5.30
N PRO A 115 -2.56 -15.66 5.48
CA PRO A 115 -3.01 -16.87 4.80
C PRO A 115 -3.34 -16.66 3.31
N LYS A 116 -3.48 -15.38 2.88
CA LYS A 116 -4.05 -15.01 1.58
C LYS A 116 -3.01 -14.88 0.45
N LYS A 117 -1.74 -14.62 0.77
CA LYS A 117 -0.75 -14.21 -0.23
C LYS A 117 0.65 -14.73 0.11
N TYR A 118 1.49 -14.88 -0.91
CA TYR A 118 2.94 -15.12 -0.76
C TYR A 118 3.71 -14.43 -1.89
N GLY A 119 5.02 -14.27 -1.69
CA GLY A 119 5.91 -13.66 -2.66
C GLY A 119 6.30 -12.23 -2.32
N VAL A 120 7.06 -11.61 -3.19
CA VAL A 120 7.60 -10.26 -3.00
C VAL A 120 6.85 -9.26 -3.87
N MET A 121 6.47 -8.15 -3.25
CA MET A 121 5.89 -6.99 -3.94
C MET A 121 6.80 -5.78 -3.72
N LYS A 122 7.08 -5.05 -4.79
CA LYS A 122 7.83 -3.79 -4.73
C LYS A 122 6.93 -2.64 -5.12
N ILE A 123 6.86 -1.63 -4.26
CA ILE A 123 6.17 -0.37 -4.55
C ILE A 123 7.17 0.74 -4.28
N PHE A 124 7.61 1.43 -5.32
CA PHE A 124 8.74 2.37 -5.27
C PHE A 124 10.00 1.69 -4.69
N ASN A 125 10.54 2.24 -3.61
CA ASN A 125 11.67 1.69 -2.86
C ASN A 125 11.27 0.73 -1.72
N ILE A 126 9.96 0.50 -1.53
CA ILE A 126 9.45 -0.37 -0.48
C ILE A 126 9.38 -1.81 -1.00
N ARG A 127 10.05 -2.72 -0.30
CA ARG A 127 10.01 -4.17 -0.58
C ARG A 127 9.18 -4.86 0.51
N ILE A 128 8.09 -5.50 0.10
CA ILE A 128 7.20 -6.25 0.99
C ILE A 128 7.32 -7.73 0.65
N ASN A 129 7.66 -8.54 1.63
CA ASN A 129 7.81 -9.99 1.50
C ASN A 129 6.65 -10.68 2.23
N PHE A 130 5.71 -11.20 1.46
CA PHE A 130 4.57 -11.94 1.98
C PHE A 130 4.92 -13.41 2.17
N LYS A 131 4.73 -13.92 3.37
CA LYS A 131 4.86 -15.33 3.69
C LYS A 131 3.53 -15.91 4.15
N ARG A 132 3.19 -17.08 3.63
CA ARG A 132 1.95 -17.75 3.96
C ARG A 132 2.00 -18.34 5.37
N LYS A 133 0.99 -17.99 6.20
CA LYS A 133 0.80 -18.57 7.53
C LYS A 133 -0.70 -18.70 7.81
N ARG A 134 -1.12 -19.86 8.31
CA ARG A 134 -2.53 -20.10 8.65
C ARG A 134 -2.94 -19.24 9.85
N LYS A 135 -4.14 -18.71 9.85
CA LYS A 135 -4.67 -17.80 10.89
C LYS A 135 -4.59 -18.41 12.30
N LYS A 136 -4.88 -19.72 12.42
CA LYS A 136 -4.76 -20.45 13.71
C LYS A 136 -3.36 -20.45 14.32
N ASN A 137 -2.32 -20.17 13.51
CA ASN A 137 -0.92 -20.15 13.93
C ASN A 137 -0.41 -18.71 14.09
N PHE A 138 -1.28 -17.72 14.14
CA PHE A 138 -0.87 -16.34 14.39
C PHE A 138 -0.37 -16.21 15.84
N PRO A 139 0.76 -15.54 16.05
CA PRO A 139 1.24 -15.23 17.39
C PRO A 139 0.41 -14.11 18.02
N LYS A 140 0.83 -13.62 19.16
CA LYS A 140 0.23 -12.42 19.74
C LYS A 140 0.53 -11.21 18.87
N ILE A 141 -0.51 -10.68 18.23
CA ILE A 141 -0.48 -9.50 17.38
C ILE A 141 -1.25 -8.36 18.05
N VAL A 142 -0.97 -7.13 17.65
CA VAL A 142 -1.63 -5.92 18.15
C VAL A 142 -1.99 -4.98 17.02
N GLU A 143 -3.10 -4.29 17.17
CA GLU A 143 -3.50 -3.18 16.30
C GLU A 143 -2.81 -1.89 16.78
N ARG A 144 -2.26 -1.13 15.85
CA ARG A 144 -1.63 0.17 16.08
C ARG A 144 -2.13 1.17 15.05
N LYS A 145 -1.84 2.46 15.28
CA LYS A 145 -2.21 3.54 14.36
C LYS A 145 -1.00 4.42 14.03
N ILE A 146 -0.93 4.84 12.78
CA ILE A 146 -0.01 5.87 12.30
C ILE A 146 -0.83 6.87 11.51
N ARG A 147 -0.74 8.15 11.86
CA ARG A 147 -1.52 9.23 11.21
C ARG A 147 -3.02 8.90 11.11
N GLY A 148 -3.57 8.27 12.15
CA GLY A 148 -4.97 7.84 12.18
C GLY A 148 -5.29 6.55 11.42
N HIS A 149 -4.37 6.02 10.63
CA HIS A 149 -4.55 4.77 9.89
C HIS A 149 -4.13 3.56 10.74
N LYS A 150 -4.97 2.55 10.79
CA LYS A 150 -4.72 1.32 11.53
C LYS A 150 -3.77 0.40 10.77
N PHE A 151 -3.04 -0.43 11.50
CA PHE A 151 -2.26 -1.56 10.97
C PHE A 151 -2.07 -2.63 12.04
N ILE A 152 -1.74 -3.85 11.62
CA ILE A 152 -1.59 -5.00 12.51
C ILE A 152 -0.12 -5.44 12.51
N ILE A 153 0.46 -5.55 13.70
CA ILE A 153 1.88 -5.83 13.89
C ILE A 153 2.07 -6.87 15.01
N ALA A 154 3.17 -7.63 14.94
CA ALA A 154 3.60 -8.48 16.04
C ALA A 154 3.71 -7.68 17.34
N SER A 155 3.32 -8.26 18.47
CA SER A 155 3.50 -7.62 19.78
C SER A 155 4.99 -7.35 20.05
N LYS A 156 5.27 -6.44 20.99
CA LYS A 156 6.66 -6.14 21.38
C LYS A 156 7.39 -7.41 21.86
N LYS A 157 6.72 -8.24 22.65
CA LYS A 157 7.28 -9.51 23.14
C LYS A 157 7.63 -10.46 22.00
N GLU A 158 6.74 -10.62 21.03
CA GLU A 158 6.95 -11.44 19.84
C GLU A 158 8.11 -10.91 18.99
N SER A 159 8.26 -9.58 18.94
CA SER A 159 9.30 -8.93 18.14
C SER A 159 10.71 -9.06 18.68
N LEU A 160 10.88 -9.51 19.92
CA LEU A 160 12.20 -9.74 20.54
C LEU A 160 13.04 -10.78 19.78
N GLN A 161 12.42 -11.73 19.10
CA GLN A 161 13.12 -12.75 18.32
C GLN A 161 13.85 -12.17 17.07
N TRP A 162 13.53 -10.95 16.66
CA TRP A 162 14.17 -10.28 15.51
C TRP A 162 15.12 -9.15 15.91
N LYS A 163 15.48 -9.08 17.17
CA LYS A 163 16.41 -8.09 17.72
C LYS A 163 17.85 -8.26 17.18
#